data_84b8336d164f2b9973fa3ccff44f3d50
#
_entry.id   84b8336d164f2b9973fa3ccff44f3d50
#
_cell.length_a   1.000
_cell.length_b   1.000
_cell.length_c   1.000
_cell.angle_alpha   90.00
_cell.angle_beta   90.00
_cell.angle_gamma   90.00
#
_symmetry.space_group_name_H-M   'P 1'
#
loop_
_entity.id
_entity.type
_entity.pdbx_description
1 polymer ?
#
loop_
_entity_poly.entity_id
_entity_poly.type
_entity_poly.pdbx_seq_one_letter_code
_entity_poly.pdbx_strand_id
1 'polypeptide(L)'
;MVATGALGAVGAAAVAWPFINNLNPAADTLALASIEVNVKPIEVGQAVTVSWRGKPVFIRHRTEKDIKEAEAVPMSELPDPQTDNSRVTDTAKKVRPEWLIMIGVCTHLGCVPLGNKPGQDKGPYGGWYCPCHGSAYDTSGRIRKGPAPLNLVIPQYLFLSDSLVRIG
;
A
#
# COMPACT_ATOMS: atom_id res chain seq x y z
N MET A 1 0.73 16.86 55.74
CA MET A 1 1.11 15.64 54.97
C MET A 1 0.33 15.48 53.68
N VAL A 2 -1.01 15.60 53.64
CA VAL A 2 -1.80 15.45 52.38
C VAL A 2 -1.45 16.51 51.33
N ALA A 3 -1.32 17.78 51.73
CA ALA A 3 -0.93 18.87 50.81
C ALA A 3 0.48 18.71 50.21
N THR A 4 1.43 18.23 51.01
CA THR A 4 2.77 17.97 50.54
C THR A 4 2.81 16.81 49.55
N GLY A 5 2.02 15.77 49.81
CA GLY A 5 1.89 14.63 48.88
C GLY A 5 1.25 15.04 47.54
N ALA A 6 0.21 15.90 47.57
CA ALA A 6 -0.43 16.41 46.37
C ALA A 6 0.51 17.28 45.52
N LEU A 7 1.26 18.19 46.14
CA LEU A 7 2.28 18.99 45.45
C LEU A 7 3.41 18.14 44.88
N GLY A 8 3.83 17.09 45.59
CA GLY A 8 4.81 16.14 45.10
C GLY A 8 4.32 15.38 43.84
N ALA A 9 3.07 14.93 43.84
CA ALA A 9 2.47 14.25 42.68
C ALA A 9 2.35 15.16 41.45
N VAL A 10 1.92 16.41 41.66
CA VAL A 10 1.85 17.41 40.56
C VAL A 10 3.27 17.72 40.03
N GLY A 11 4.26 17.88 40.90
CA GLY A 11 5.65 18.09 40.49
C GLY A 11 6.22 16.92 39.68
N ALA A 12 5.97 15.70 40.13
CA ALA A 12 6.37 14.49 39.38
C ALA A 12 5.71 14.38 38.02
N ALA A 13 4.41 14.66 37.94
CA ALA A 13 3.70 14.69 36.66
C ALA A 13 4.23 15.77 35.71
N ALA A 14 4.50 16.96 36.21
CA ALA A 14 5.06 18.07 35.43
C ALA A 14 6.46 17.75 34.88
N VAL A 15 7.29 17.05 35.66
CA VAL A 15 8.61 16.60 35.21
C VAL A 15 8.52 15.45 34.21
N ALA A 16 7.58 14.50 34.41
CA ALA A 16 7.40 13.37 33.52
C ALA A 16 6.82 13.77 32.16
N TRP A 17 5.99 14.83 32.10
CA TRP A 17 5.28 15.25 30.90
C TRP A 17 6.19 15.50 29.68
N PRO A 18 7.30 16.28 29.74
CA PRO A 18 8.16 16.50 28.59
C PRO A 18 8.78 15.21 28.05
N PHE A 19 9.09 14.23 28.90
CA PHE A 19 9.63 12.95 28.47
C PHE A 19 8.56 12.14 27.71
N ILE A 20 7.32 12.14 28.19
CA ILE A 20 6.19 11.51 27.51
C ILE A 20 5.90 12.24 26.19
N ASN A 21 5.93 13.57 26.19
CA ASN A 21 5.67 14.37 25.00
C ASN A 21 6.74 14.19 23.91
N ASN A 22 7.99 13.91 24.28
CA ASN A 22 9.05 13.59 23.33
C ASN A 22 8.85 12.26 22.61
N LEU A 23 7.96 11.39 23.06
CA LEU A 23 7.58 10.16 22.37
C LEU A 23 6.57 10.43 21.22
N ASN A 24 5.99 11.62 21.14
CA ASN A 24 5.15 11.99 20.03
C ASN A 24 5.97 12.07 18.74
N PRO A 25 5.39 11.63 17.60
CA PRO A 25 6.07 11.75 16.31
C PRO A 25 6.46 13.21 16.02
N ALA A 26 7.67 13.42 15.52
CA ALA A 26 8.12 14.73 15.08
C ALA A 26 7.27 15.26 13.91
N ALA A 27 7.17 16.57 13.75
CA ALA A 27 6.32 17.20 12.76
C ALA A 27 6.68 16.81 11.29
N ASP A 28 7.96 16.57 11.02
CA ASP A 28 8.45 16.06 9.73
C ASP A 28 7.96 14.61 9.48
N THR A 29 7.95 13.76 10.50
CA THR A 29 7.39 12.40 10.41
C THR A 29 5.89 12.45 10.10
N LEU A 30 5.15 13.36 10.72
CA LEU A 30 3.72 13.57 10.44
C LEU A 30 3.50 14.15 9.03
N ALA A 31 4.36 15.06 8.57
CA ALA A 31 4.30 15.62 7.21
C ALA A 31 4.55 14.56 6.13
N LEU A 32 5.35 13.51 6.44
CA LEU A 32 5.58 12.37 5.54
C LEU A 32 4.54 11.25 5.69
N ALA A 33 3.53 11.44 6.54
CA ALA A 33 2.51 10.42 6.79
C ALA A 33 1.67 10.11 5.57
N SER A 34 1.45 11.08 4.68
CA SER A 34 0.73 10.91 3.41
C SER A 34 1.43 11.62 2.26
N ILE A 35 1.16 11.16 1.04
CA ILE A 35 1.59 11.79 -0.22
C ILE A 35 0.38 11.99 -1.12
N GLU A 36 0.41 13.03 -1.94
CA GLU A 36 -0.57 13.25 -2.99
C GLU A 36 0.08 13.03 -4.36
N VAL A 37 -0.60 12.27 -5.21
CA VAL A 37 -0.10 11.89 -6.53
C VAL A 37 -1.13 12.28 -7.58
N ASN A 38 -0.69 13.07 -8.58
CA ASN A 38 -1.50 13.33 -9.77
C ASN A 38 -1.41 12.13 -10.72
N VAL A 39 -2.54 11.45 -10.91
CA VAL A 39 -2.63 10.25 -11.75
C VAL A 39 -3.06 10.55 -13.19
N LYS A 40 -3.43 11.81 -13.49
CA LYS A 40 -3.87 12.21 -14.84
C LYS A 40 -2.87 11.88 -15.96
N PRO A 41 -1.53 12.00 -15.75
CA PRO A 41 -0.57 11.67 -16.81
C PRO A 41 -0.38 10.18 -17.06
N ILE A 42 -0.96 9.31 -16.23
CA ILE A 42 -0.77 7.85 -16.33
C ILE A 42 -1.78 7.30 -17.33
N GLU A 43 -1.31 6.93 -18.52
CA GLU A 43 -2.15 6.36 -19.56
C GLU A 43 -2.62 4.95 -19.22
N VAL A 44 -3.71 4.50 -19.85
CA VAL A 44 -4.23 3.13 -19.68
C VAL A 44 -3.15 2.10 -20.05
N GLY A 45 -2.92 1.15 -19.16
CA GLY A 45 -1.86 0.14 -19.28
C GLY A 45 -0.49 0.57 -18.74
N GLN A 46 -0.34 1.85 -18.38
CA GLN A 46 0.89 2.34 -17.74
C GLN A 46 0.86 2.19 -16.22
N ALA A 47 2.06 2.23 -15.63
CA ALA A 47 2.24 2.24 -14.20
C ALA A 47 3.40 3.15 -13.80
N VAL A 48 3.26 3.78 -12.65
CA VAL A 48 4.33 4.58 -12.04
C VAL A 48 4.69 4.01 -10.66
N THR A 49 5.88 4.36 -10.20
CA THR A 49 6.34 4.05 -8.85
C THR A 49 6.60 5.34 -8.11
N VAL A 50 5.97 5.51 -6.97
CA VAL A 50 6.22 6.61 -6.04
C VAL A 50 6.78 6.08 -4.72
N SER A 51 7.49 6.90 -3.97
CA SER A 51 8.00 6.52 -2.64
C SER A 51 7.05 7.02 -1.56
N TRP A 52 6.63 6.13 -0.67
CA TRP A 52 5.86 6.48 0.52
C TRP A 52 6.39 5.72 1.73
N ARG A 53 6.75 6.45 2.79
CA ARG A 53 7.36 5.88 4.02
C ARG A 53 8.55 4.93 3.74
N GLY A 54 9.40 5.32 2.78
CA GLY A 54 10.56 4.53 2.38
C GLY A 54 10.26 3.26 1.58
N LYS A 55 9.01 3.03 1.20
CA LYS A 55 8.60 1.88 0.38
C LYS A 55 8.14 2.32 -1.00
N PRO A 56 8.42 1.54 -2.06
CA PRO A 56 7.84 1.80 -3.37
C PRO A 56 6.34 1.50 -3.35
N VAL A 57 5.55 2.41 -3.88
CA VAL A 57 4.12 2.21 -4.14
C VAL A 57 3.92 2.20 -5.65
N PHE A 58 3.33 1.15 -6.14
CA PHE A 58 2.94 0.99 -7.52
C PHE A 58 1.55 1.55 -7.74
N ILE A 59 1.39 2.42 -8.72
CA ILE A 59 0.10 2.96 -9.17
C ILE A 59 -0.04 2.55 -10.62
N ARG A 60 -1.00 1.68 -10.92
CA ARG A 60 -1.25 1.16 -12.27
C ARG A 60 -2.62 1.61 -12.76
N HIS A 61 -2.65 2.20 -13.95
CA HIS A 61 -3.88 2.41 -14.70
C HIS A 61 -4.18 1.14 -15.51
N ARG A 62 -5.08 0.32 -15.00
CA ARG A 62 -5.36 -1.01 -15.55
C ARG A 62 -6.11 -0.92 -16.87
N THR A 63 -5.82 -1.86 -17.77
CA THR A 63 -6.62 -2.09 -18.97
C THR A 63 -7.88 -2.89 -18.62
N GLU A 64 -8.89 -2.85 -19.49
CA GLU A 64 -10.07 -3.74 -19.34
C GLU A 64 -9.69 -5.22 -19.31
N LYS A 65 -8.62 -5.60 -20.02
CA LYS A 65 -8.08 -6.96 -20.00
C LYS A 65 -7.57 -7.30 -18.61
N ASP A 66 -6.76 -6.44 -17.98
CA ASP A 66 -6.23 -6.64 -16.63
C ASP A 66 -7.36 -6.83 -15.61
N ILE A 67 -8.44 -6.06 -15.73
CA ILE A 67 -9.62 -6.11 -14.85
C ILE A 67 -10.35 -7.44 -15.03
N LYS A 68 -10.69 -7.80 -16.26
CA LYS A 68 -11.40 -9.06 -16.58
C LYS A 68 -10.60 -10.29 -16.14
N GLU A 69 -9.28 -10.29 -16.37
CA GLU A 69 -8.40 -11.37 -15.92
C GLU A 69 -8.39 -11.50 -14.38
N ALA A 70 -8.35 -10.38 -13.66
CA ALA A 70 -8.40 -10.40 -12.21
C ALA A 70 -9.76 -10.91 -11.67
N GLU A 71 -10.87 -10.45 -12.25
CA GLU A 71 -12.23 -10.86 -11.84
C GLU A 71 -12.53 -12.32 -12.14
N ALA A 72 -11.97 -12.86 -13.23
CA ALA A 72 -12.18 -14.23 -13.65
C ALA A 72 -11.51 -15.29 -12.75
N VAL A 73 -10.61 -14.89 -11.86
CA VAL A 73 -9.89 -15.83 -10.99
C VAL A 73 -10.78 -16.32 -9.85
N PRO A 74 -11.06 -17.64 -9.76
CA PRO A 74 -11.82 -18.20 -8.65
C PRO A 74 -11.11 -17.98 -7.31
N MET A 75 -11.86 -17.63 -6.28
CA MET A 75 -11.32 -17.42 -4.93
C MET A 75 -10.61 -18.66 -4.37
N SER A 76 -11.05 -19.85 -4.77
CA SER A 76 -10.44 -21.13 -4.37
C SER A 76 -9.04 -21.37 -4.95
N GLU A 77 -8.64 -20.63 -5.99
CA GLU A 77 -7.30 -20.70 -6.58
C GLU A 77 -6.31 -19.72 -5.96
N LEU A 78 -6.78 -18.88 -5.04
CA LEU A 78 -5.97 -17.84 -4.40
C LEU A 78 -5.45 -18.32 -3.05
N PRO A 79 -4.12 -18.40 -2.86
CA PRO A 79 -3.53 -18.72 -1.55
C PRO A 79 -3.94 -17.73 -0.44
N ASP A 80 -4.10 -16.46 -0.80
CA ASP A 80 -4.63 -15.39 0.06
C ASP A 80 -5.90 -14.82 -0.61
N PRO A 81 -7.10 -15.38 -0.29
CA PRO A 81 -8.33 -15.06 -1.02
C PRO A 81 -8.81 -13.63 -0.78
N GLN A 82 -8.78 -12.81 -1.84
CA GLN A 82 -9.34 -11.46 -1.87
C GLN A 82 -10.00 -11.21 -3.23
N THR A 83 -11.18 -10.58 -3.22
CA THR A 83 -11.84 -10.16 -4.47
C THR A 83 -11.07 -9.00 -5.10
N ASP A 84 -11.13 -8.88 -6.43
CA ASP A 84 -10.53 -7.74 -7.12
C ASP A 84 -11.09 -6.42 -6.61
N ASN A 85 -12.43 -6.32 -6.48
CA ASN A 85 -13.10 -5.11 -5.98
C ASN A 85 -12.60 -4.65 -4.61
N SER A 86 -12.29 -5.59 -3.69
CA SER A 86 -11.77 -5.22 -2.36
C SER A 86 -10.40 -4.55 -2.43
N ARG A 87 -9.63 -4.83 -3.48
CA ARG A 87 -8.27 -4.32 -3.67
C ARG A 87 -8.22 -2.97 -4.39
N VAL A 88 -9.31 -2.58 -5.04
CA VAL A 88 -9.45 -1.30 -5.75
C VAL A 88 -10.51 -0.39 -5.12
N THR A 89 -10.82 -0.65 -3.85
CA THR A 89 -11.74 0.15 -3.04
C THR A 89 -10.95 1.11 -2.17
N ASP A 90 -11.23 2.40 -2.28
CA ASP A 90 -10.60 3.44 -1.47
C ASP A 90 -11.19 3.52 -0.04
N THR A 91 -10.64 4.38 0.81
CA THR A 91 -11.11 4.56 2.19
C THR A 91 -12.53 5.17 2.28
N ALA A 92 -13.01 5.84 1.23
CA ALA A 92 -14.39 6.31 1.12
C ALA A 92 -15.36 5.21 0.61
N LYS A 93 -14.89 3.96 0.48
CA LYS A 93 -15.64 2.81 -0.04
C LYS A 93 -16.05 2.95 -1.50
N LYS A 94 -15.36 3.79 -2.27
CA LYS A 94 -15.56 3.89 -3.72
C LYS A 94 -14.67 2.88 -4.43
N VAL A 95 -15.28 2.06 -5.28
CA VAL A 95 -14.58 1.11 -6.13
C VAL A 95 -14.10 1.82 -7.39
N ARG A 96 -12.82 1.69 -7.73
CA ARG A 96 -12.21 2.23 -8.96
C ARG A 96 -11.41 1.14 -9.66
N PRO A 97 -12.08 0.31 -10.45
CA PRO A 97 -11.47 -0.87 -11.09
C PRO A 97 -10.26 -0.53 -11.96
N GLU A 98 -10.27 0.67 -12.55
CA GLU A 98 -9.20 1.19 -13.40
C GLU A 98 -7.90 1.51 -12.65
N TRP A 99 -7.95 1.69 -11.33
CA TRP A 99 -6.79 2.07 -10.53
C TRP A 99 -6.40 1.02 -9.51
N LEU A 100 -5.23 0.42 -9.69
CA LEU A 100 -4.63 -0.46 -8.68
C LEU A 100 -3.45 0.25 -8.02
N ILE A 101 -3.55 0.45 -6.70
CA ILE A 101 -2.54 1.12 -5.88
C ILE A 101 -2.08 0.13 -4.81
N MET A 102 -0.80 -0.22 -4.81
CA MET A 102 -0.28 -1.21 -3.87
C MET A 102 1.18 -0.97 -3.52
N ILE A 103 1.61 -1.44 -2.37
CA ILE A 103 3.01 -1.43 -1.95
C ILE A 103 3.77 -2.45 -2.77
N GLY A 104 4.76 -1.99 -3.55
CA GLY A 104 5.59 -2.81 -4.43
C GLY A 104 6.68 -3.55 -3.67
N VAL A 105 6.31 -4.29 -2.62
CA VAL A 105 7.22 -5.05 -1.75
C VAL A 105 6.69 -6.47 -1.62
N CYS A 106 7.47 -7.45 -2.09
CA CYS A 106 7.14 -8.85 -2.02
C CYS A 106 6.97 -9.29 -0.56
N THR A 107 5.85 -9.95 -0.26
CA THR A 107 5.50 -10.38 1.10
C THR A 107 6.32 -11.58 1.61
N HIS A 108 7.21 -12.14 0.77
CA HIS A 108 8.16 -13.16 1.22
C HIS A 108 9.28 -12.55 2.09
N LEU A 109 10.22 -11.82 1.48
CA LEU A 109 11.39 -11.25 2.16
C LEU A 109 11.69 -9.79 1.72
N GLY A 110 10.71 -9.07 1.20
CA GLY A 110 10.81 -7.63 0.98
C GLY A 110 11.45 -7.19 -0.34
N CYS A 111 11.73 -8.08 -1.29
CA CYS A 111 12.22 -7.67 -2.62
C CYS A 111 11.16 -6.85 -3.38
N VAL A 112 11.60 -5.98 -4.28
CA VAL A 112 10.70 -5.24 -5.17
C VAL A 112 10.39 -6.10 -6.39
N PRO A 113 9.10 -6.49 -6.63
CA PRO A 113 8.74 -7.28 -7.79
C PRO A 113 8.90 -6.52 -9.10
N LEU A 114 9.22 -7.23 -10.17
CA LEU A 114 9.19 -6.73 -11.55
C LEU A 114 7.76 -6.70 -12.09
N GLY A 115 7.54 -6.00 -13.22
CA GLY A 115 6.24 -5.92 -13.91
C GLY A 115 5.61 -4.53 -13.89
N ASN A 116 6.18 -3.60 -13.12
CA ASN A 116 5.66 -2.23 -13.03
C ASN A 116 6.15 -1.33 -14.18
N LYS A 117 7.35 -1.58 -14.71
CA LYS A 117 7.91 -0.80 -15.83
C LYS A 117 7.68 -1.52 -17.16
N PRO A 118 7.59 -0.78 -18.29
CA PRO A 118 7.56 -1.38 -19.61
C PRO A 118 8.73 -2.34 -19.82
N GLY A 119 8.48 -3.48 -20.45
CA GLY A 119 9.52 -4.49 -20.76
C GLY A 119 9.95 -5.36 -19.59
N GLN A 120 9.49 -5.11 -18.36
CA GLN A 120 9.77 -6.00 -17.25
C GLN A 120 8.93 -7.29 -17.32
N ASP A 121 9.51 -8.36 -16.78
CA ASP A 121 8.83 -9.64 -16.62
C ASP A 121 7.64 -9.50 -15.67
N LYS A 122 6.46 -9.87 -16.13
CA LYS A 122 5.19 -9.87 -15.36
C LYS A 122 4.86 -11.22 -14.78
N GLY A 123 5.70 -12.21 -15.05
CA GLY A 123 5.44 -13.59 -14.66
C GLY A 123 4.26 -14.24 -15.39
N PRO A 124 3.95 -15.49 -15.07
CA PRO A 124 2.96 -16.29 -15.80
C PRO A 124 1.52 -15.82 -15.62
N TYR A 125 1.25 -14.90 -14.68
CA TYR A 125 -0.10 -14.40 -14.39
C TYR A 125 -0.30 -12.93 -14.80
N GLY A 126 0.61 -12.37 -15.62
CA GLY A 126 0.48 -11.06 -16.25
C GLY A 126 0.58 -9.85 -15.32
N GLY A 127 0.81 -10.05 -14.03
CA GLY A 127 0.89 -9.00 -13.02
C GLY A 127 2.32 -8.62 -12.65
N TRP A 128 2.83 -9.21 -11.56
CA TRP A 128 4.18 -8.93 -11.04
C TRP A 128 4.93 -10.22 -10.72
N TYR A 129 6.22 -10.18 -10.93
CA TYR A 129 7.11 -11.30 -10.67
C TYR A 129 8.26 -10.89 -9.76
N CYS A 130 8.47 -11.62 -8.67
CA CYS A 130 9.59 -11.42 -7.77
C CYS A 130 10.71 -12.40 -8.11
N PRO A 131 11.83 -11.95 -8.75
CA PRO A 131 12.88 -12.84 -9.20
C PRO A 131 13.73 -13.43 -8.07
N CYS A 132 13.63 -12.85 -6.84
CA CYS A 132 14.42 -13.33 -5.71
C CYS A 132 14.14 -14.80 -5.38
N HIS A 133 12.87 -15.22 -5.38
CA HIS A 133 12.48 -16.59 -5.04
C HIS A 133 11.28 -17.08 -5.86
N GLY A 134 10.94 -16.40 -6.95
CA GLY A 134 9.94 -16.87 -7.91
C GLY A 134 8.48 -16.67 -7.50
N SER A 135 8.18 -15.73 -6.58
CA SER A 135 6.79 -15.36 -6.28
C SER A 135 6.16 -14.63 -7.46
N ALA A 136 5.00 -15.10 -7.90
CA ALA A 136 4.27 -14.55 -9.05
C ALA A 136 2.87 -14.11 -8.61
N TYR A 137 2.51 -12.90 -9.03
CA TYR A 137 1.26 -12.22 -8.68
C TYR A 137 0.44 -11.95 -9.95
N ASP A 138 -0.87 -11.93 -9.81
CA ASP A 138 -1.80 -11.62 -10.91
C ASP A 138 -1.94 -10.11 -11.16
N THR A 139 -2.83 -9.74 -12.09
CA THR A 139 -3.09 -8.35 -12.49
C THR A 139 -3.77 -7.50 -11.40
N SER A 140 -4.18 -8.12 -10.29
CA SER A 140 -4.66 -7.46 -9.06
C SER A 140 -3.61 -7.46 -7.93
N GLY A 141 -2.40 -7.96 -8.18
CA GLY A 141 -1.34 -8.09 -7.18
C GLY A 141 -1.61 -9.18 -6.13
N ARG A 142 -2.46 -10.17 -6.44
CA ARG A 142 -2.72 -11.32 -5.56
C ARG A 142 -1.69 -12.39 -5.86
N ILE A 143 -1.18 -13.00 -4.79
CA ILE A 143 -0.23 -14.13 -4.92
C ILE A 143 -0.91 -15.32 -5.61
N ARG A 144 -0.24 -15.89 -6.60
CA ARG A 144 -0.69 -17.05 -7.36
C ARG A 144 0.27 -18.24 -7.20
N LYS A 145 1.57 -17.96 -7.07
CA LYS A 145 2.60 -19.00 -6.98
C LYS A 145 3.85 -18.47 -6.27
N GLY A 146 4.53 -19.32 -5.57
CA GLY A 146 5.82 -19.04 -4.95
C GLY A 146 5.75 -18.94 -3.43
N PRO A 147 6.87 -18.59 -2.76
CA PRO A 147 6.97 -18.63 -1.30
C PRO A 147 6.32 -17.44 -0.59
N ALA A 148 5.88 -16.41 -1.31
CA ALA A 148 5.20 -15.28 -0.68
C ALA A 148 3.86 -15.73 -0.07
N PRO A 149 3.60 -15.48 1.22
CA PRO A 149 2.40 -15.97 1.90
C PRO A 149 1.15 -15.15 1.63
N LEU A 150 1.30 -13.88 1.25
CA LEU A 150 0.21 -12.92 1.14
C LEU A 150 0.26 -12.14 -0.18
N ASN A 151 -0.85 -11.54 -0.53
CA ASN A 151 -0.98 -10.58 -1.62
C ASN A 151 -0.08 -9.35 -1.39
N LEU A 152 0.26 -8.61 -2.45
CA LEU A 152 0.88 -7.29 -2.31
C LEU A 152 -0.07 -6.37 -1.54
N VAL A 153 0.46 -5.64 -0.57
CA VAL A 153 -0.35 -4.86 0.38
C VAL A 153 -0.98 -3.65 -0.30
N ILE A 154 -2.28 -3.44 -0.09
CA ILE A 154 -2.97 -2.21 -0.47
C ILE A 154 -2.80 -1.19 0.66
N PRO A 155 -2.15 -0.03 0.43
CA PRO A 155 -2.11 1.04 1.42
C PRO A 155 -3.49 1.68 1.59
N GLN A 156 -3.68 2.41 2.67
CA GLN A 156 -4.83 3.31 2.74
C GLN A 156 -4.66 4.41 1.70
N TYR A 157 -5.67 4.66 0.89
CA TYR A 157 -5.68 5.74 -0.09
C TYR A 157 -7.07 6.31 -0.30
N LEU A 158 -7.14 7.54 -0.77
CA LEU A 158 -8.37 8.25 -1.08
C LEU A 158 -8.20 9.07 -2.35
N PHE A 159 -9.12 8.93 -3.30
CA PHE A 159 -9.20 9.85 -4.43
C PHE A 159 -9.86 11.16 -4.00
N LEU A 160 -9.08 12.23 -4.01
CA LEU A 160 -9.55 13.59 -3.71
C LEU A 160 -10.30 14.20 -4.91
N SER A 161 -9.93 13.77 -6.11
CA SER A 161 -10.60 14.07 -7.38
C SER A 161 -10.36 12.90 -8.34
N ASP A 162 -10.88 12.98 -9.58
CA ASP A 162 -10.64 11.95 -10.59
C ASP A 162 -9.16 11.83 -11.02
N SER A 163 -8.35 12.84 -10.71
CA SER A 163 -6.92 12.89 -11.09
C SER A 163 -5.95 12.99 -9.92
N LEU A 164 -6.43 13.10 -8.68
CA LEU A 164 -5.57 13.29 -7.52
C LEU A 164 -5.88 12.22 -6.46
N VAL A 165 -4.88 11.42 -6.10
CA VAL A 165 -4.98 10.42 -5.05
C VAL A 165 -4.05 10.76 -3.90
N ARG A 166 -4.55 10.66 -2.68
CA ARG A 166 -3.77 10.71 -1.44
C ARG A 166 -3.53 9.28 -0.95
N ILE A 167 -2.29 8.98 -0.57
CA ILE A 167 -1.84 7.69 -0.03
C ILE A 167 -1.32 7.94 1.39
N GLY A 168 -1.90 7.26 2.37
CA GLY A 168 -1.60 7.40 3.79
C GLY A 168 -2.62 8.17 4.60
#